data_6f2b57f517d56b0b4195fcd4dd50e9cb
#
_entry.id   6f2b57f517d56b0b4195fcd4dd50e9cb
#
_cell.length_a   1.000
_cell.length_b   1.000
_cell.length_c   1.000
_cell.angle_alpha   90.00
_cell.angle_beta   90.00
_cell.angle_gamma   90.00
#
_symmetry.space_group_name_H-M   'P 1'
#
loop_
_entity.id
_entity.type
_entity.pdbx_description
1 polymer ?
#
loop_
_entity_poly.entity_id
_entity_poly.type
_entity_poly.pdbx_seq_one_letter_code
_entity_poly.pdbx_strand_id
1 'polypeptide(L)'
;ISSLDDDEVQTANVQGLQIIVHKDHPLDQILGDIASGVVTRNQLSNFCLYTAFISVIEPKKYQEALRDNNWVEAMQDELLQFKKQQVWEICPLPKNKLPIGTRWVFRNKQDESGTIIKNKARLVVQGFSQEEGIDYDETFAPVARLEAIRLFLAYACSNKIKVYQMDVKSAFLYGKIKEEVYVCQPPGFEDPSHPDWVYKLDKALYGLKQAPRAWYETLSSFLLKNNFTRGAIDQTLFKRYVGTDVLLVQIYVDDIIFGSTNNRMCADFKKLMQSKFEMSAMGEMQYFLGLQIKQQSNGTFIHQSKYV
;
A
#
# COMPACT_ATOMS: atom_id res chain seq x y z
N ILE A 1 62.19 0.33 -36.37
CA ILE A 1 61.23 0.72 -37.41
C ILE A 1 60.03 -0.20 -37.25
N SER A 2 59.06 0.17 -36.49
CA SER A 2 57.63 -0.12 -36.70
C SER A 2 56.90 0.51 -35.53
N SER A 3 56.11 1.43 -35.89
CA SER A 3 55.17 2.15 -35.01
C SER A 3 54.25 1.15 -34.32
N LEU A 4 54.20 1.22 -33.01
CA LEU A 4 53.12 0.66 -32.23
C LEU A 4 51.99 1.70 -32.20
N ASP A 5 50.87 1.35 -32.76
CA ASP A 5 49.65 2.12 -32.74
C ASP A 5 49.22 2.34 -31.28
N ASP A 6 49.14 3.60 -30.87
CA ASP A 6 48.55 4.00 -29.60
C ASP A 6 47.03 3.74 -29.65
N ASP A 7 46.60 2.71 -28.96
CA ASP A 7 45.18 2.49 -28.70
C ASP A 7 44.66 3.64 -27.83
N GLU A 8 43.91 4.56 -28.42
CA GLU A 8 43.17 5.62 -27.70
C GLU A 8 42.13 5.00 -26.77
N VAL A 9 42.44 4.93 -25.50
CA VAL A 9 41.52 4.55 -24.42
C VAL A 9 40.76 5.80 -24.00
N GLN A 10 39.50 5.86 -24.31
CA GLN A 10 38.60 6.90 -23.75
C GLN A 10 38.15 6.51 -22.32
N THR A 11 38.63 7.24 -21.34
CA THR A 11 38.22 7.08 -19.93
C THR A 11 37.12 8.06 -19.60
N ALA A 12 35.95 7.57 -19.23
CA ALA A 12 34.88 8.36 -18.61
C ALA A 12 34.85 8.11 -17.10
N ASN A 13 34.94 9.17 -16.31
CA ASN A 13 34.96 9.07 -14.86
C ASN A 13 33.54 9.42 -14.34
N VAL A 14 32.79 8.41 -13.89
CA VAL A 14 31.50 8.59 -13.23
C VAL A 14 31.65 8.00 -11.83
N GLN A 15 31.63 8.86 -10.83
CA GLN A 15 31.63 8.49 -9.38
C GLN A 15 32.76 7.56 -8.93
N GLY A 16 33.98 7.76 -9.40
CA GLY A 16 35.15 7.05 -8.89
C GLY A 16 35.38 5.64 -9.48
N LEU A 17 34.60 5.21 -10.46
CA LEU A 17 34.80 3.97 -11.20
C LEU A 17 35.43 4.28 -12.59
N GLN A 18 36.62 3.75 -12.86
CA GLN A 18 37.23 3.77 -14.19
C GLN A 18 36.63 2.66 -15.06
N ILE A 19 35.91 3.06 -16.12
CA ILE A 19 35.35 2.12 -17.10
C ILE A 19 36.24 2.11 -18.35
N ILE A 20 36.78 0.96 -18.71
CA ILE A 20 37.58 0.76 -19.92
C ILE A 20 36.67 0.17 -20.99
N VAL A 21 36.46 0.91 -22.09
CA VAL A 21 35.70 0.43 -23.26
C VAL A 21 36.66 0.05 -24.36
N HIS A 22 36.64 -1.23 -24.82
CA HIS A 22 37.42 -1.69 -25.96
C HIS A 22 36.78 -1.24 -27.29
N LYS A 23 37.66 -0.79 -28.20
CA LYS A 23 37.34 -0.17 -29.51
C LYS A 23 36.71 -1.12 -30.55
N ASP A 24 36.59 -2.42 -30.25
CA ASP A 24 36.27 -3.45 -31.27
C ASP A 24 34.79 -3.85 -31.34
N HIS A 25 33.88 -3.16 -30.64
CA HIS A 25 32.44 -3.40 -30.78
C HIS A 25 31.78 -2.31 -31.61
N PRO A 26 31.04 -2.67 -32.68
CA PRO A 26 30.26 -1.71 -33.46
C PRO A 26 29.26 -1.03 -32.53
N LEU A 27 29.27 0.33 -32.50
CA LEU A 27 28.44 1.15 -31.61
C LEU A 27 26.90 0.97 -31.86
N ASP A 28 26.55 0.55 -33.06
CA ASP A 28 25.19 0.27 -33.52
C ASP A 28 24.59 -1.05 -32.98
N GLN A 29 25.43 -1.92 -32.39
CA GLN A 29 25.00 -3.18 -31.75
C GLN A 29 24.87 -3.08 -30.23
N ILE A 30 25.16 -1.93 -29.63
CA ILE A 30 25.08 -1.72 -28.18
C ILE A 30 23.68 -1.25 -27.83
N LEU A 31 22.89 -2.13 -27.19
CA LEU A 31 21.60 -1.78 -26.59
C LEU A 31 21.82 -1.11 -25.23
N GLY A 32 21.78 0.22 -25.20
CA GLY A 32 21.92 1.04 -23.99
C GLY A 32 23.01 2.10 -24.07
N ASP A 33 23.20 2.86 -23.00
CA ASP A 33 24.23 3.89 -22.92
C ASP A 33 25.62 3.24 -22.83
N ILE A 34 26.52 3.58 -23.77
CA ILE A 34 27.90 3.08 -23.88
C ILE A 34 28.71 3.35 -22.60
N ALA A 35 28.38 4.44 -21.87
CA ALA A 35 29.01 4.78 -20.62
C ALA A 35 28.66 3.83 -19.47
N SER A 36 27.62 3.00 -19.61
CA SER A 36 27.17 2.08 -18.56
C SER A 36 27.92 0.73 -18.49
N GLY A 37 28.72 0.38 -19.51
CA GLY A 37 29.46 -0.89 -19.57
C GLY A 37 28.58 -2.13 -19.65
N VAL A 38 29.22 -3.33 -19.73
CA VAL A 38 28.48 -4.61 -19.68
C VAL A 38 28.11 -4.92 -18.23
N VAL A 39 26.82 -4.80 -17.90
CA VAL A 39 26.31 -5.10 -16.56
C VAL A 39 25.81 -6.53 -16.53
N THR A 40 26.39 -7.38 -15.67
CA THR A 40 25.86 -8.72 -15.42
C THR A 40 24.53 -8.65 -14.68
N ARG A 41 23.66 -9.69 -14.79
CA ARG A 41 22.38 -9.75 -14.05
C ARG A 41 22.55 -9.52 -12.54
N ASN A 42 23.64 -10.03 -11.95
CA ASN A 42 23.95 -9.78 -10.53
C ASN A 42 24.39 -8.34 -10.26
N GLN A 43 25.13 -7.73 -11.19
CA GLN A 43 25.50 -6.32 -11.09
C GLN A 43 24.31 -5.42 -11.32
N LEU A 44 23.38 -5.77 -12.23
CA LEU A 44 22.13 -5.05 -12.43
C LEU A 44 21.23 -5.16 -11.19
N SER A 45 21.12 -6.33 -10.58
CA SER A 45 20.42 -6.54 -9.31
C SER A 45 21.07 -5.75 -8.17
N ASN A 46 22.39 -5.78 -8.05
CA ASN A 46 23.12 -4.98 -7.07
C ASN A 46 23.04 -3.47 -7.37
N PHE A 47 23.14 -3.06 -8.63
CA PHE A 47 23.00 -1.68 -9.05
C PHE A 47 21.58 -1.15 -8.77
N CYS A 48 20.52 -1.94 -9.03
CA CYS A 48 19.17 -1.61 -8.63
C CYS A 48 19.02 -1.51 -7.11
N LEU A 49 19.70 -2.34 -6.33
CA LEU A 49 19.73 -2.25 -4.87
C LEU A 49 20.46 -0.99 -4.36
N TYR A 50 21.54 -0.57 -5.05
CA TYR A 50 22.32 0.62 -4.68
C TYR A 50 21.77 1.93 -5.22
N THR A 51 21.14 1.94 -6.38
CA THR A 51 20.57 3.15 -7.00
C THR A 51 19.09 3.36 -6.72
N ALA A 52 18.38 2.31 -6.29
CA ALA A 52 16.94 2.41 -5.95
C ALA A 52 16.70 2.97 -4.54
N PHE A 53 17.74 3.39 -3.81
CA PHE A 53 17.58 3.92 -2.45
C PHE A 53 16.69 3.00 -1.58
N ILE A 54 17.04 1.72 -1.47
CA ILE A 54 16.31 0.73 -0.69
C ILE A 54 17.20 0.15 0.39
N SER A 55 16.82 0.30 1.66
CA SER A 55 17.52 -0.33 2.76
C SER A 55 17.08 -1.78 2.94
N VAL A 56 18.04 -2.70 3.06
CA VAL A 56 17.79 -4.13 3.25
C VAL A 56 17.41 -4.46 4.70
N ILE A 57 17.92 -3.67 5.67
CA ILE A 57 17.72 -3.91 7.10
C ILE A 57 16.50 -3.14 7.60
N GLU A 58 15.54 -3.84 8.21
CA GLU A 58 14.42 -3.21 8.90
C GLU A 58 14.86 -2.68 10.26
N PRO A 59 14.77 -1.34 10.52
CA PRO A 59 15.09 -0.78 11.84
C PRO A 59 14.11 -1.29 12.91
N LYS A 60 14.60 -1.52 14.08
CA LYS A 60 13.77 -1.85 15.27
C LYS A 60 13.29 -0.61 16.00
N LYS A 61 14.05 0.48 15.92
CA LYS A 61 13.79 1.75 16.59
C LYS A 61 13.89 2.91 15.61
N TYR A 62 13.14 3.99 15.87
CA TYR A 62 13.16 5.17 15.00
C TYR A 62 14.54 5.85 14.96
N GLN A 63 15.32 5.78 16.04
CA GLN A 63 16.69 6.34 16.06
C GLN A 63 17.63 5.63 15.07
N GLU A 64 17.40 4.35 14.80
CA GLU A 64 18.13 3.59 13.77
C GLU A 64 17.67 4.05 12.38
N ALA A 65 16.35 4.20 12.18
CA ALA A 65 15.77 4.66 10.94
C ALA A 65 16.24 6.08 10.56
N LEU A 66 16.37 6.99 11.53
CA LEU A 66 16.85 8.36 11.29
C LEU A 66 18.31 8.45 10.82
N ARG A 67 19.07 7.37 10.90
CA ARG A 67 20.46 7.28 10.38
C ARG A 67 20.51 6.83 8.92
N ASP A 68 19.41 6.42 8.35
CA ASP A 68 19.31 5.88 6.99
C ASP A 68 18.30 6.70 6.17
N ASN A 69 18.82 7.39 5.17
CA ASN A 69 18.03 8.30 4.34
C ASN A 69 16.79 7.65 3.70
N ASN A 70 16.87 6.35 3.36
CA ASN A 70 15.76 5.62 2.75
C ASN A 70 14.60 5.44 3.71
N TRP A 71 14.91 5.18 4.98
CA TRP A 71 13.91 5.10 6.02
C TRP A 71 13.36 6.47 6.40
N VAL A 72 14.19 7.52 6.41
CA VAL A 72 13.74 8.90 6.61
C VAL A 72 12.75 9.29 5.51
N GLU A 73 13.06 9.00 4.24
CA GLU A 73 12.15 9.24 3.12
C GLU A 73 10.83 8.47 3.29
N ALA A 74 10.88 7.18 3.67
CA ALA A 74 9.68 6.40 3.92
C ALA A 74 8.82 6.94 5.07
N MET A 75 9.44 7.50 6.13
CA MET A 75 8.76 8.17 7.23
C MET A 75 8.11 9.48 6.79
N GLN A 76 8.83 10.29 6.00
CA GLN A 76 8.31 11.53 5.43
C GLN A 76 7.14 11.27 4.47
N ASP A 77 7.23 10.24 3.63
CA ASP A 77 6.13 9.82 2.75
C ASP A 77 4.85 9.54 3.55
N GLU A 78 4.95 8.84 4.68
CA GLU A 78 3.81 8.55 5.55
C GLU A 78 3.21 9.84 6.14
N LEU A 79 4.04 10.76 6.66
CA LEU A 79 3.57 12.05 7.20
C LEU A 79 2.97 12.94 6.11
N LEU A 80 3.50 12.91 4.89
CA LEU A 80 2.92 13.61 3.74
C LEU A 80 1.53 13.08 3.40
N GLN A 81 1.28 11.76 3.52
CA GLN A 81 -0.06 11.20 3.36
C GLN A 81 -1.02 11.73 4.43
N PHE A 82 -0.57 11.88 5.69
CA PHE A 82 -1.41 12.45 6.75
C PHE A 82 -1.79 13.91 6.46
N LYS A 83 -0.83 14.70 5.99
CA LYS A 83 -1.08 16.08 5.55
C LYS A 83 -2.04 16.13 4.35
N LYS A 84 -1.81 15.31 3.32
CA LYS A 84 -2.66 15.22 2.13
C LYS A 84 -4.10 14.84 2.46
N GLN A 85 -4.27 13.92 3.40
CA GLN A 85 -5.58 13.44 3.84
C GLN A 85 -6.19 14.30 4.94
N GLN A 86 -5.49 15.32 5.48
CA GLN A 86 -5.94 16.14 6.61
C GLN A 86 -6.39 15.25 7.78
N VAL A 87 -5.46 14.43 8.26
CA VAL A 87 -5.76 13.40 9.27
C VAL A 87 -5.87 14.00 10.65
N TRP A 88 -5.08 15.07 10.91
CA TRP A 88 -4.90 15.67 12.22
C TRP A 88 -4.52 17.15 12.16
N GLU A 89 -4.66 17.81 13.32
CA GLU A 89 -4.21 19.18 13.54
C GLU A 89 -3.35 19.25 14.81
N ILE A 90 -2.26 20.03 14.77
CA ILE A 90 -1.41 20.24 15.95
C ILE A 90 -2.06 21.25 16.88
N CYS A 91 -2.10 20.96 18.17
CA CYS A 91 -2.72 21.84 19.16
C CYS A 91 -2.09 21.64 20.55
N PRO A 92 -2.23 22.61 21.48
CA PRO A 92 -1.93 22.39 22.88
C PRO A 92 -2.77 21.26 23.45
N LEU A 93 -2.19 20.42 24.33
CA LEU A 93 -2.95 19.38 24.99
C LEU A 93 -4.00 19.99 25.93
N PRO A 94 -5.30 19.70 25.76
CA PRO A 94 -6.34 20.19 26.65
C PRO A 94 -6.17 19.65 28.08
N LYS A 95 -6.62 20.44 29.07
CA LYS A 95 -6.62 20.00 30.46
C LYS A 95 -7.46 18.74 30.61
N ASN A 96 -6.98 17.80 31.41
CA ASN A 96 -7.65 16.51 31.70
C ASN A 96 -7.75 15.54 30.50
N LYS A 97 -6.96 15.73 29.45
CA LYS A 97 -6.80 14.76 28.37
C LYS A 97 -5.42 14.13 28.45
N LEU A 98 -5.35 12.85 28.08
CA LEU A 98 -4.10 12.12 27.97
C LEU A 98 -3.86 11.77 26.49
N PRO A 99 -2.71 12.13 25.90
CA PRO A 99 -2.43 11.77 24.54
C PRO A 99 -2.00 10.30 24.44
N ILE A 100 -2.47 9.62 23.40
CA ILE A 100 -2.06 8.26 23.11
C ILE A 100 -0.68 8.28 22.44
N GLY A 101 0.24 7.45 22.87
CA GLY A 101 1.57 7.34 22.28
C GLY A 101 1.53 6.89 20.81
N THR A 102 2.54 7.30 20.06
CA THR A 102 2.76 6.86 18.68
C THR A 102 4.08 6.10 18.56
N ARG A 103 4.18 5.20 17.58
CA ARG A 103 5.43 4.50 17.26
C ARG A 103 5.53 4.22 15.77
N TRP A 104 6.76 4.17 15.28
CA TRP A 104 7.05 3.76 13.93
C TRP A 104 7.13 2.23 13.80
N VAL A 105 6.62 1.73 12.68
CA VAL A 105 6.74 0.33 12.25
C VAL A 105 7.35 0.33 10.85
N PHE A 106 8.48 -0.36 10.71
CA PHE A 106 9.24 -0.43 9.47
C PHE A 106 9.08 -1.81 8.83
N ARG A 107 8.85 -1.85 7.53
CA ARG A 107 8.70 -3.09 6.76
C ARG A 107 9.24 -2.95 5.35
N ASN A 108 10.02 -3.92 4.95
CA ASN A 108 10.43 -4.09 3.57
C ASN A 108 9.33 -4.76 2.76
N LYS A 109 8.99 -4.16 1.63
CA LYS A 109 8.11 -4.77 0.64
C LYS A 109 8.97 -5.54 -0.35
N GLN A 110 8.61 -6.81 -0.57
CA GLN A 110 9.29 -7.71 -1.48
C GLN A 110 8.39 -8.05 -2.65
N ASP A 111 8.99 -8.32 -3.80
CA ASP A 111 8.33 -8.91 -4.96
C ASP A 111 8.16 -10.44 -4.80
N GLU A 112 7.66 -11.10 -5.82
CA GLU A 112 7.46 -12.56 -5.82
C GLU A 112 8.78 -13.37 -5.75
N SER A 113 9.91 -12.76 -6.13
CA SER A 113 11.24 -13.35 -6.05
C SER A 113 11.92 -13.17 -4.69
N GLY A 114 11.30 -12.41 -3.78
CA GLY A 114 11.85 -12.04 -2.48
C GLY A 114 12.78 -10.82 -2.55
N THR A 115 12.88 -10.14 -3.69
CA THR A 115 13.67 -8.92 -3.85
C THR A 115 12.94 -7.75 -3.19
N ILE A 116 13.65 -6.98 -2.36
CA ILE A 116 13.10 -5.79 -1.71
C ILE A 116 12.90 -4.70 -2.77
N ILE A 117 11.65 -4.25 -2.92
CA ILE A 117 11.25 -3.24 -3.92
C ILE A 117 10.89 -1.90 -3.30
N LYS A 118 10.62 -1.84 -2.00
CA LYS A 118 10.28 -0.60 -1.30
C LYS A 118 10.45 -0.74 0.21
N ASN A 119 11.03 0.29 0.85
CA ASN A 119 10.93 0.49 2.29
C ASN A 119 9.59 1.14 2.63
N LYS A 120 8.90 0.66 3.64
CA LYS A 120 7.63 1.21 4.10
C LYS A 120 7.68 1.49 5.59
N ALA A 121 7.52 2.75 5.97
CA ALA A 121 7.28 3.17 7.34
C ALA A 121 5.78 3.39 7.57
N ARG A 122 5.29 3.03 8.73
CA ARG A 122 3.95 3.36 9.20
C ARG A 122 4.03 3.97 10.59
N LEU A 123 3.36 5.09 10.80
CA LEU A 123 3.13 5.61 12.13
C LEU A 123 1.88 4.94 12.71
N VAL A 124 2.04 4.29 13.86
CA VAL A 124 1.00 3.49 14.50
C VAL A 124 0.71 4.06 15.88
N VAL A 125 -0.56 4.30 16.17
CA VAL A 125 -1.03 4.70 17.51
C VAL A 125 -1.00 3.51 18.45
N GLN A 126 -0.61 3.72 19.69
CA GLN A 126 -0.59 2.69 20.72
C GLN A 126 -1.99 2.49 21.35
N GLY A 127 -2.96 2.15 20.52
CA GLY A 127 -4.37 2.02 20.88
C GLY A 127 -4.69 0.92 21.91
N PHE A 128 -3.71 0.12 22.29
CA PHE A 128 -3.88 -0.85 23.40
C PHE A 128 -4.12 -0.14 24.75
N SER A 129 -3.74 1.13 24.89
CA SER A 129 -4.01 1.95 26.06
C SER A 129 -5.41 2.59 26.08
N GLN A 130 -6.18 2.45 25.00
CA GLN A 130 -7.55 2.99 24.93
C GLN A 130 -8.52 2.19 25.80
N GLU A 131 -9.46 2.89 26.42
CA GLU A 131 -10.53 2.32 27.26
C GLU A 131 -11.89 2.50 26.60
N GLU A 132 -12.72 1.43 26.64
CA GLU A 132 -14.09 1.44 26.15
C GLU A 132 -14.97 2.36 27.00
N GLY A 133 -15.83 3.14 26.35
CA GLY A 133 -16.69 4.12 27.01
C GLY A 133 -15.99 5.45 27.36
N ILE A 134 -14.65 5.55 27.18
CA ILE A 134 -13.86 6.77 27.40
C ILE A 134 -13.22 7.23 26.08
N ASP A 135 -12.44 6.37 25.43
CA ASP A 135 -11.70 6.70 24.21
C ASP A 135 -12.44 6.27 22.95
N TYR A 136 -13.35 5.33 23.05
CA TYR A 136 -14.20 4.85 21.96
C TYR A 136 -15.46 4.17 22.49
N ASP A 137 -16.57 4.28 21.76
CA ASP A 137 -17.83 3.62 22.13
C ASP A 137 -17.94 2.23 21.52
N GLU A 138 -17.49 2.06 20.28
CA GLU A 138 -17.63 0.81 19.54
C GLU A 138 -16.47 0.62 18.54
N THR A 139 -16.02 -0.61 18.38
CA THR A 139 -14.91 -0.98 17.47
C THR A 139 -15.33 -1.92 16.36
N PHE A 140 -16.55 -2.47 16.43
CA PHE A 140 -16.98 -3.50 15.49
C PHE A 140 -16.96 -3.01 14.04
N ALA A 141 -16.26 -3.75 13.20
CA ALA A 141 -16.29 -3.64 11.74
C ALA A 141 -16.55 -5.02 11.14
N PRO A 142 -17.49 -5.13 10.19
CA PRO A 142 -17.67 -6.38 9.47
C PRO A 142 -16.39 -6.77 8.73
N VAL A 143 -16.01 -8.04 8.82
CA VAL A 143 -14.87 -8.62 8.10
C VAL A 143 -15.38 -9.79 7.26
N ALA A 144 -15.01 -9.82 5.97
CA ALA A 144 -15.36 -10.90 5.09
C ALA A 144 -14.74 -12.23 5.57
N ARG A 145 -15.55 -13.27 5.64
CA ARG A 145 -15.09 -14.61 5.97
C ARG A 145 -14.53 -15.30 4.72
N LEU A 146 -13.59 -16.20 4.92
CA LEU A 146 -12.99 -16.95 3.80
C LEU A 146 -14.04 -17.76 3.01
N GLU A 147 -15.06 -18.29 3.70
CA GLU A 147 -16.20 -18.99 3.09
C GLU A 147 -17.01 -18.08 2.17
N ALA A 148 -17.22 -16.83 2.57
CA ALA A 148 -17.91 -15.83 1.75
C ALA A 148 -17.12 -15.52 0.46
N ILE A 149 -15.78 -15.40 0.58
CA ILE A 149 -14.89 -15.23 -0.58
C ILE A 149 -14.96 -16.44 -1.52
N ARG A 150 -14.92 -17.66 -0.99
CA ARG A 150 -15.05 -18.89 -1.78
C ARG A 150 -16.40 -18.96 -2.49
N LEU A 151 -17.48 -18.60 -1.79
CA LEU A 151 -18.82 -18.54 -2.37
C LEU A 151 -18.93 -17.47 -3.47
N PHE A 152 -18.34 -16.29 -3.25
CA PHE A 152 -18.23 -15.25 -4.26
C PHE A 152 -17.55 -15.74 -5.53
N LEU A 153 -16.41 -16.43 -5.40
CA LEU A 153 -15.66 -16.99 -6.53
C LEU A 153 -16.43 -18.10 -7.23
N ALA A 154 -17.12 -18.98 -6.49
CA ALA A 154 -17.95 -20.04 -7.06
C ALA A 154 -19.12 -19.45 -7.87
N TYR A 155 -19.80 -18.45 -7.33
CA TYR A 155 -20.86 -17.74 -8.02
C TYR A 155 -20.34 -17.04 -9.30
N ALA A 156 -19.21 -16.33 -9.19
CA ALA A 156 -18.58 -15.66 -10.31
C ALA A 156 -18.20 -16.65 -11.43
N CYS A 157 -17.60 -17.79 -11.05
CA CYS A 157 -17.24 -18.86 -11.99
C CYS A 157 -18.48 -19.44 -12.71
N SER A 158 -19.54 -19.76 -11.96
CA SER A 158 -20.79 -20.30 -12.52
C SER A 158 -21.45 -19.33 -13.50
N ASN A 159 -21.36 -18.03 -13.26
CA ASN A 159 -21.95 -16.99 -14.11
C ASN A 159 -20.95 -16.40 -15.12
N LYS A 160 -19.77 -17.01 -15.30
CA LYS A 160 -18.71 -16.55 -16.22
C LYS A 160 -18.28 -15.10 -15.95
N ILE A 161 -18.36 -14.66 -14.72
CA ILE A 161 -17.96 -13.32 -14.26
C ILE A 161 -16.47 -13.35 -13.97
N LYS A 162 -15.70 -12.44 -14.58
CA LYS A 162 -14.31 -12.18 -14.20
C LYS A 162 -14.26 -11.37 -12.92
N VAL A 163 -13.38 -11.77 -12.01
CA VAL A 163 -13.15 -11.11 -10.73
C VAL A 163 -11.87 -10.31 -10.78
N TYR A 164 -11.96 -9.07 -10.37
CA TYR A 164 -10.87 -8.09 -10.30
C TYR A 164 -10.57 -7.75 -8.86
N GLN A 165 -9.37 -7.22 -8.61
CA GLN A 165 -8.93 -6.80 -7.29
C GLN A 165 -8.43 -5.34 -7.31
N MET A 166 -8.70 -4.63 -6.23
CA MET A 166 -8.18 -3.29 -5.93
C MET A 166 -7.74 -3.24 -4.48
N ASP A 167 -6.70 -2.44 -4.20
CA ASP A 167 -6.17 -2.16 -2.86
C ASP A 167 -6.27 -0.66 -2.58
N VAL A 168 -6.81 -0.29 -1.41
CA VAL A 168 -6.91 1.10 -0.97
C VAL A 168 -5.65 1.48 -0.20
N LYS A 169 -4.91 2.44 -0.72
CA LYS A 169 -3.73 2.96 -0.03
C LYS A 169 -4.14 3.70 1.24
N SER A 170 -3.52 3.32 2.36
CA SER A 170 -3.73 3.98 3.65
C SER A 170 -5.21 4.11 4.03
N ALA A 171 -5.98 3.03 3.88
CA ALA A 171 -7.44 2.98 4.02
C ALA A 171 -7.97 3.67 5.29
N PHE A 172 -7.34 3.45 6.45
CA PHE A 172 -7.81 4.04 7.71
C PHE A 172 -7.75 5.56 7.73
N LEU A 173 -6.85 6.18 6.96
CA LEU A 173 -6.74 7.64 6.87
C LEU A 173 -7.95 8.32 6.18
N TYR A 174 -8.86 7.55 5.61
CA TYR A 174 -10.14 8.04 5.09
C TYR A 174 -11.27 7.97 6.12
N GLY A 175 -11.12 7.14 7.15
CA GLY A 175 -12.12 6.91 8.18
C GLY A 175 -12.24 8.12 9.13
N LYS A 176 -13.37 8.80 9.13
CA LYS A 176 -13.64 9.88 10.10
C LYS A 176 -13.96 9.27 11.46
N ILE A 177 -13.32 9.79 12.50
CA ILE A 177 -13.65 9.47 13.89
C ILE A 177 -14.59 10.51 14.48
N LYS A 178 -15.43 10.09 15.39
CA LYS A 178 -16.37 10.96 16.10
C LYS A 178 -15.84 11.35 17.47
N GLU A 179 -14.97 10.51 17.97
CA GLU A 179 -14.36 10.62 19.29
C GLU A 179 -13.26 11.70 19.26
N GLU A 180 -13.10 12.37 20.38
CA GLU A 180 -12.04 13.36 20.57
C GLU A 180 -10.74 12.65 21.00
N VAL A 181 -9.86 12.37 20.04
CA VAL A 181 -8.62 11.62 20.26
C VAL A 181 -7.40 12.53 20.05
N TYR A 182 -6.48 12.47 21.01
CA TYR A 182 -5.19 13.16 20.96
C TYR A 182 -4.06 12.15 20.92
N VAL A 183 -3.07 12.39 20.07
CA VAL A 183 -1.88 11.53 19.96
C VAL A 183 -0.61 12.34 20.12
N CYS A 184 0.42 11.71 20.69
CA CYS A 184 1.76 12.31 20.76
C CYS A 184 2.31 12.58 19.38
N GLN A 185 3.15 13.59 19.27
CA GLN A 185 3.90 13.87 18.05
C GLN A 185 4.72 12.65 17.62
N PRO A 186 4.92 12.45 16.29
CA PRO A 186 5.70 11.33 15.80
C PRO A 186 7.14 11.34 16.29
N PRO A 187 7.66 10.27 16.89
CA PRO A 187 9.04 10.23 17.36
C PRO A 187 10.05 10.54 16.27
N GLY A 188 10.91 11.56 16.50
CA GLY A 188 11.91 12.05 15.56
C GLY A 188 11.43 13.14 14.58
N PHE A 189 10.16 13.56 14.70
CA PHE A 189 9.54 14.64 13.91
C PHE A 189 8.73 15.58 14.80
N GLU A 190 9.14 15.71 16.04
CA GLU A 190 8.53 16.62 16.99
C GLU A 190 8.80 18.08 16.57
N ASP A 191 7.80 18.97 16.74
CA ASP A 191 7.97 20.40 16.50
C ASP A 191 8.87 21.00 17.60
N PRO A 192 10.06 21.51 17.25
CA PRO A 192 10.97 22.12 18.22
C PRO A 192 10.40 23.37 18.91
N SER A 193 9.46 24.06 18.27
CA SER A 193 8.83 25.27 18.80
C SER A 193 7.72 24.94 19.82
N HIS A 194 7.14 23.76 19.71
CA HIS A 194 6.02 23.33 20.54
C HIS A 194 6.17 21.85 20.94
N PRO A 195 7.19 21.47 21.72
CA PRO A 195 7.48 20.08 22.05
C PRO A 195 6.38 19.40 22.86
N ASP A 196 5.61 20.16 23.64
CA ASP A 196 4.51 19.68 24.49
C ASP A 196 3.14 19.63 23.78
N TRP A 197 3.09 20.05 22.51
CA TRP A 197 1.85 20.00 21.76
C TRP A 197 1.58 18.58 21.25
N VAL A 198 0.32 18.33 20.92
CA VAL A 198 -0.17 17.03 20.46
C VAL A 198 -0.91 17.19 19.14
N TYR A 199 -1.19 16.07 18.49
CA TYR A 199 -2.09 16.07 17.35
C TYR A 199 -3.49 15.62 17.75
N LYS A 200 -4.48 16.47 17.48
CA LYS A 200 -5.91 16.11 17.53
C LYS A 200 -6.27 15.40 16.23
N LEU A 201 -6.87 14.23 16.33
CA LEU A 201 -7.26 13.43 15.17
C LEU A 201 -8.64 13.82 14.65
N ASP A 202 -8.77 14.04 13.33
CA ASP A 202 -10.04 14.14 12.60
C ASP A 202 -10.38 12.81 11.92
N LYS A 203 -9.37 12.00 11.63
CA LYS A 203 -9.50 10.69 10.98
C LYS A 203 -8.71 9.63 11.70
N ALA A 204 -9.08 8.38 11.44
CA ALA A 204 -8.46 7.24 12.08
C ALA A 204 -7.01 7.04 11.62
N LEU A 205 -6.20 6.52 12.53
CA LEU A 205 -4.84 6.05 12.29
C LEU A 205 -4.73 4.55 12.55
N TYR A 206 -3.73 3.94 11.94
CA TYR A 206 -3.34 2.57 12.28
C TYR A 206 -3.05 2.46 13.77
N GLY A 207 -3.58 1.41 14.40
CA GLY A 207 -3.41 1.12 15.82
C GLY A 207 -4.54 1.60 16.72
N LEU A 208 -5.40 2.53 16.29
CA LEU A 208 -6.65 2.84 17.01
C LEU A 208 -7.62 1.67 16.95
N LYS A 209 -8.28 1.37 18.05
CA LYS A 209 -9.27 0.29 18.14
C LYS A 209 -10.48 0.53 17.22
N GLN A 210 -10.92 1.78 17.06
CA GLN A 210 -12.04 2.19 16.21
C GLN A 210 -11.67 2.40 14.73
N ALA A 211 -10.39 2.33 14.33
CA ALA A 211 -9.98 2.60 12.96
C ALA A 211 -10.64 1.71 11.90
N PRO A 212 -10.76 0.38 12.10
CA PRO A 212 -11.46 -0.49 11.14
C PRO A 212 -12.92 -0.10 10.94
N ARG A 213 -13.63 0.28 12.03
CA ARG A 213 -15.00 0.73 11.99
C ARG A 213 -15.15 2.04 11.22
N ALA A 214 -14.34 3.05 11.55
CA ALA A 214 -14.37 4.35 10.90
C ALA A 214 -14.13 4.24 9.37
N TRP A 215 -13.21 3.38 8.97
CA TRP A 215 -12.97 3.08 7.56
C TRP A 215 -14.17 2.38 6.91
N TYR A 216 -14.69 1.31 7.52
CA TYR A 216 -15.85 0.60 7.00
C TYR A 216 -17.08 1.51 6.88
N GLU A 217 -17.37 2.37 7.84
CA GLU A 217 -18.45 3.36 7.78
C GLU A 217 -18.28 4.33 6.61
N THR A 218 -17.04 4.78 6.37
CA THR A 218 -16.72 5.70 5.26
C THR A 218 -16.93 5.03 3.91
N LEU A 219 -16.39 3.82 3.73
CA LEU A 219 -16.50 3.07 2.47
C LEU A 219 -17.93 2.62 2.20
N SER A 220 -18.61 2.04 3.20
CA SER A 220 -19.98 1.57 3.05
C SER A 220 -20.93 2.71 2.74
N SER A 221 -20.79 3.85 3.42
CA SER A 221 -21.61 5.07 3.14
C SER A 221 -21.38 5.59 1.73
N PHE A 222 -20.13 5.55 1.24
CA PHE A 222 -19.82 5.94 -0.13
C PHE A 222 -20.48 5.01 -1.15
N LEU A 223 -20.42 3.70 -0.94
CA LEU A 223 -21.05 2.73 -1.84
C LEU A 223 -22.58 2.87 -1.83
N LEU A 224 -23.21 2.99 -0.66
CA LEU A 224 -24.65 3.19 -0.54
C LEU A 224 -25.12 4.45 -1.27
N LYS A 225 -24.40 5.57 -1.15
CA LYS A 225 -24.67 6.81 -1.89
C LYS A 225 -24.57 6.68 -3.40
N ASN A 226 -23.83 5.67 -3.88
CA ASN A 226 -23.63 5.37 -5.32
C ASN A 226 -24.50 4.21 -5.79
N ASN A 227 -25.68 4.02 -5.17
CA ASN A 227 -26.71 3.03 -5.54
C ASN A 227 -26.26 1.57 -5.40
N PHE A 228 -25.34 1.27 -4.49
CA PHE A 228 -25.09 -0.09 -4.05
C PHE A 228 -26.02 -0.46 -2.92
N THR A 229 -26.41 -1.72 -2.84
CA THR A 229 -27.14 -2.30 -1.71
C THR A 229 -26.21 -3.24 -0.96
N ARG A 230 -26.20 -3.12 0.38
CA ARG A 230 -25.41 -3.98 1.25
C ARG A 230 -26.11 -5.34 1.42
N GLY A 231 -25.34 -6.42 1.51
CA GLY A 231 -25.86 -7.73 1.82
C GLY A 231 -26.52 -7.80 3.20
N ALA A 232 -27.64 -8.49 3.32
CA ALA A 232 -28.36 -8.63 4.58
C ALA A 232 -27.65 -9.60 5.55
N ILE A 233 -27.05 -10.67 5.02
CA ILE A 233 -26.35 -11.70 5.81
C ILE A 233 -24.87 -11.33 5.94
N ASP A 234 -24.21 -11.01 4.82
CA ASP A 234 -22.83 -10.56 4.78
C ASP A 234 -22.79 -9.06 4.51
N GLN A 235 -22.47 -8.28 5.54
CA GLN A 235 -22.40 -6.82 5.44
C GLN A 235 -21.18 -6.33 4.66
N THR A 236 -20.22 -7.19 4.35
CA THR A 236 -19.06 -6.84 3.53
C THR A 236 -19.31 -7.06 2.04
N LEU A 237 -20.44 -7.69 1.67
CA LEU A 237 -20.89 -7.84 0.29
C LEU A 237 -21.79 -6.66 -0.11
N PHE A 238 -21.45 -6.03 -1.23
CA PHE A 238 -22.24 -4.99 -1.86
C PHE A 238 -22.64 -5.41 -3.27
N LYS A 239 -23.82 -5.01 -3.70
CA LYS A 239 -24.34 -5.33 -5.04
C LYS A 239 -25.03 -4.13 -5.67
N ARG A 240 -24.90 -4.00 -6.97
CA ARG A 240 -25.59 -3.00 -7.77
C ARG A 240 -26.17 -3.64 -9.02
N TYR A 241 -27.45 -3.40 -9.29
CA TYR A 241 -28.15 -3.88 -10.48
C TYR A 241 -28.34 -2.74 -11.48
N VAL A 242 -28.18 -3.04 -12.77
CA VAL A 242 -28.51 -2.16 -13.88
C VAL A 242 -29.21 -3.01 -14.94
N GLY A 243 -30.53 -2.90 -15.01
CA GLY A 243 -31.33 -3.85 -15.79
C GLY A 243 -31.17 -5.28 -15.26
N THR A 244 -30.74 -6.19 -16.15
CA THR A 244 -30.44 -7.60 -15.80
C THR A 244 -29.01 -7.80 -15.34
N ASP A 245 -28.15 -6.82 -15.51
CA ASP A 245 -26.75 -6.92 -15.12
C ASP A 245 -26.54 -6.69 -13.63
N VAL A 246 -25.58 -7.42 -13.05
CA VAL A 246 -25.20 -7.29 -11.64
C VAL A 246 -23.70 -7.03 -11.49
N LEU A 247 -23.37 -6.12 -10.63
CA LEU A 247 -22.01 -5.91 -10.11
C LEU A 247 -21.99 -6.32 -8.65
N LEU A 248 -21.08 -7.20 -8.30
CA LEU A 248 -20.81 -7.67 -6.95
C LEU A 248 -19.48 -7.10 -6.48
N VAL A 249 -19.45 -6.66 -5.23
CA VAL A 249 -18.25 -6.09 -4.57
C VAL A 249 -18.14 -6.71 -3.19
N GLN A 250 -17.01 -7.31 -2.88
CA GLN A 250 -16.70 -7.87 -1.57
C GLN A 250 -15.54 -7.10 -0.95
N ILE A 251 -15.70 -6.63 0.28
CA ILE A 251 -14.73 -5.81 0.99
C ILE A 251 -14.02 -6.66 2.04
N TYR A 252 -12.69 -6.57 2.08
CA TYR A 252 -11.87 -7.09 3.16
C TYR A 252 -10.84 -6.04 3.59
N VAL A 253 -11.22 -5.20 4.54
CA VAL A 253 -10.46 -4.05 5.04
C VAL A 253 -10.05 -3.10 3.90
N ASP A 254 -8.80 -3.09 3.48
CA ASP A 254 -8.23 -2.32 2.36
C ASP A 254 -8.33 -3.03 1.01
N ASP A 255 -8.45 -4.34 1.01
CA ASP A 255 -8.62 -5.16 -0.19
C ASP A 255 -10.09 -5.23 -0.65
N ILE A 256 -10.32 -5.00 -1.92
CA ILE A 256 -11.65 -5.05 -2.54
C ILE A 256 -11.62 -5.96 -3.76
N ILE A 257 -12.45 -6.99 -3.78
CA ILE A 257 -12.68 -7.80 -4.97
C ILE A 257 -14.06 -7.47 -5.57
N PHE A 258 -14.14 -7.48 -6.88
CA PHE A 258 -15.38 -7.16 -7.58
C PHE A 258 -15.47 -7.86 -8.93
N GLY A 259 -16.68 -8.09 -9.39
CA GLY A 259 -16.95 -8.69 -10.70
C GLY A 259 -18.38 -8.41 -11.15
N SER A 260 -18.62 -8.42 -12.45
CA SER A 260 -19.92 -8.11 -13.04
C SER A 260 -20.22 -9.00 -14.25
N THR A 261 -21.50 -9.22 -14.51
CA THR A 261 -21.99 -9.78 -15.78
C THR A 261 -21.70 -8.85 -16.97
N ASN A 262 -21.44 -7.56 -16.69
CA ASN A 262 -21.13 -6.56 -17.70
C ASN A 262 -19.79 -5.88 -17.39
N ASN A 263 -18.78 -6.07 -18.21
CA ASN A 263 -17.43 -5.53 -18.01
C ASN A 263 -17.39 -3.99 -17.91
N ARG A 264 -18.33 -3.28 -18.53
CA ARG A 264 -18.44 -1.82 -18.43
C ARG A 264 -18.72 -1.39 -16.99
N MET A 265 -19.56 -2.13 -16.28
CA MET A 265 -19.84 -1.86 -14.85
C MET A 265 -18.57 -1.99 -13.98
N CYS A 266 -17.68 -2.94 -14.29
CA CYS A 266 -16.39 -3.06 -13.61
C CYS A 266 -15.48 -1.84 -13.89
N ALA A 267 -15.44 -1.37 -15.15
CA ALA A 267 -14.66 -0.18 -15.49
C ALA A 267 -15.20 1.09 -14.82
N ASP A 268 -16.52 1.25 -14.79
CA ASP A 268 -17.18 2.39 -14.13
C ASP A 268 -16.98 2.34 -12.59
N PHE A 269 -17.03 1.16 -12.00
CA PHE A 269 -16.75 0.97 -10.58
C PHE A 269 -15.31 1.34 -10.22
N LYS A 270 -14.35 0.91 -11.03
CA LYS A 270 -12.94 1.29 -10.86
C LYS A 270 -12.76 2.81 -10.86
N LYS A 271 -13.35 3.51 -11.84
CA LYS A 271 -13.31 4.98 -11.92
C LYS A 271 -13.98 5.63 -10.71
N LEU A 272 -15.14 5.11 -10.30
CA LEU A 272 -15.88 5.58 -9.13
C LEU A 272 -15.02 5.50 -7.86
N MET A 273 -14.38 4.36 -7.61
CA MET A 273 -13.53 4.18 -6.43
C MET A 273 -12.30 5.09 -6.48
N GLN A 274 -11.63 5.18 -7.63
CA GLN A 274 -10.46 6.04 -7.83
C GLN A 274 -10.76 7.53 -7.74
N SER A 275 -12.01 7.96 -7.97
CA SER A 275 -12.41 9.36 -7.80
C SER A 275 -12.46 9.80 -6.34
N LYS A 276 -12.58 8.87 -5.39
CA LYS A 276 -12.71 9.15 -3.96
C LYS A 276 -11.49 8.71 -3.15
N PHE A 277 -10.90 7.59 -3.51
CA PHE A 277 -9.82 6.95 -2.77
C PHE A 277 -8.56 6.80 -3.63
N GLU A 278 -7.40 6.89 -3.03
CA GLU A 278 -6.17 6.53 -3.71
C GLU A 278 -6.05 5.00 -3.77
N MET A 279 -6.16 4.44 -4.97
CA MET A 279 -6.27 3.01 -5.17
C MET A 279 -5.25 2.46 -6.15
N SER A 280 -4.71 1.29 -5.82
CA SER A 280 -3.96 0.46 -6.75
C SER A 280 -4.90 -0.54 -7.41
N ALA A 281 -5.04 -0.48 -8.74
CA ALA A 281 -5.78 -1.49 -9.48
C ALA A 281 -4.85 -2.64 -9.83
N MET A 282 -5.08 -3.82 -9.25
CA MET A 282 -4.21 -4.99 -9.40
C MET A 282 -4.58 -5.87 -10.60
N GLY A 283 -5.61 -5.50 -11.37
CA GLY A 283 -6.07 -6.28 -12.52
C GLY A 283 -6.99 -7.45 -12.15
N GLU A 284 -6.94 -8.52 -12.94
CA GLU A 284 -7.64 -9.77 -12.60
C GLU A 284 -7.07 -10.33 -11.30
N MET A 285 -7.97 -10.81 -10.43
CA MET A 285 -7.60 -11.35 -9.13
C MET A 285 -6.70 -12.59 -9.29
N GLN A 286 -5.51 -12.55 -8.72
CA GLN A 286 -4.53 -13.64 -8.73
C GLN A 286 -4.19 -14.15 -7.34
N TYR A 287 -4.17 -13.25 -6.35
CA TYR A 287 -3.85 -13.56 -4.94
C TYR A 287 -4.82 -12.85 -4.01
N PHE A 288 -5.40 -13.60 -3.08
CA PHE A 288 -6.28 -13.02 -2.08
C PHE A 288 -6.29 -13.86 -0.80
N LEU A 289 -5.95 -13.24 0.33
CA LEU A 289 -5.95 -13.90 1.64
C LEU A 289 -5.20 -15.24 1.68
N GLY A 290 -4.05 -15.31 1.04
CA GLY A 290 -3.24 -16.53 0.97
C GLY A 290 -3.72 -17.55 -0.08
N LEU A 291 -4.84 -17.29 -0.76
CA LEU A 291 -5.31 -18.08 -1.88
C LEU A 291 -4.65 -17.59 -3.18
N GLN A 292 -4.14 -18.51 -3.97
CA GLN A 292 -3.72 -18.30 -5.34
C GLN A 292 -4.89 -18.66 -6.26
N ILE A 293 -5.24 -17.77 -7.17
CA ILE A 293 -6.45 -17.87 -7.99
C ILE A 293 -6.07 -17.74 -9.45
N LYS A 294 -6.45 -18.74 -10.25
CA LYS A 294 -6.27 -18.74 -11.69
C LYS A 294 -7.62 -18.84 -12.38
N GLN A 295 -8.06 -17.75 -12.98
CA GLN A 295 -9.31 -17.67 -13.72
C GLN A 295 -9.07 -18.10 -15.17
N GLN A 296 -9.83 -19.08 -15.65
CA GLN A 296 -9.76 -19.62 -17.01
C GLN A 296 -11.16 -19.67 -17.63
N SER A 297 -11.25 -19.84 -18.94
CA SER A 297 -12.53 -19.91 -19.66
C SER A 297 -13.41 -21.11 -19.24
N ASN A 298 -12.76 -22.19 -18.77
CA ASN A 298 -13.40 -23.43 -18.32
C ASN A 298 -13.60 -23.54 -16.81
N GLY A 299 -13.12 -22.56 -16.02
CA GLY A 299 -13.28 -22.59 -14.58
C GLY A 299 -12.28 -21.71 -13.82
N THR A 300 -12.43 -21.67 -12.50
CA THR A 300 -11.52 -20.97 -11.60
C THR A 300 -10.79 -21.99 -10.72
N PHE A 301 -9.48 -22.02 -10.82
CA PHE A 301 -8.63 -22.87 -10.01
C PHE A 301 -8.12 -22.09 -8.78
N ILE A 302 -8.30 -22.67 -7.59
CA ILE A 302 -7.88 -22.07 -6.31
C ILE A 302 -6.90 -23.04 -5.63
N HIS A 303 -5.73 -22.55 -5.23
CA HIS A 303 -4.71 -23.33 -4.55
C HIS A 303 -3.92 -22.49 -3.53
N GLN A 304 -3.12 -23.16 -2.70
CA GLN A 304 -2.29 -22.54 -1.66
C GLN A 304 -0.85 -23.08 -1.70
N SER A 305 -0.25 -23.18 -2.89
CA SER A 305 1.09 -23.77 -3.09
C SER A 305 2.21 -23.11 -2.29
N LYS A 306 2.04 -21.84 -1.87
CA LYS A 306 3.00 -21.18 -1.00
C LYS A 306 2.90 -21.60 0.47
N TYR A 307 1.88 -22.39 0.84
CA TYR A 307 1.65 -22.86 2.20
C TYR A 307 2.10 -24.32 2.38
N VAL A 308 2.35 -25.01 1.30
CA VAL A 308 2.85 -26.39 1.24
C VAL A 308 4.34 -26.36 0.95
#